data_4dff66208db7c867ec19e6104f305591
#
_entry.id   4dff66208db7c867ec19e6104f305591
#
_cell.length_a   1.000
_cell.length_b   1.000
_cell.length_c   1.000
_cell.angle_alpha   90.00
_cell.angle_beta   90.00
_cell.angle_gamma   90.00
#
_symmetry.space_group_name_H-M   'P 1'
#
loop_
_entity.id
_entity.type
_entity.pdbx_description
1 polymer ?
#
loop_
_entity_poly.entity_id
_entity_poly.type
_entity_poly.pdbx_seq_one_letter_code
_entity_poly.pdbx_strand_id
1 'polypeptide(L)'
;MASFGINAQVIELPASTRTAPEAAKAVGCRVEQIAKSLVFRGLTSGRAVLVVTGGANRVDEERLAVLVGEPVRPAEPDFVREQTGFSIGGVPPVGHFKSIETFLDEDLFRLEEIWAAAGTPNAVFKIRFADLVAIAGGRVVAIAERARG
;
A
#
# COMPACT_ATOMS: atom_id res chain seq x y z
N MET A 1 10.40 4.36 10.95
CA MET A 1 10.96 4.52 9.60
C MET A 1 12.44 4.87 9.56
N ALA A 2 12.98 5.40 10.66
CA ALA A 2 14.41 5.71 10.75
C ALA A 2 15.30 4.49 10.50
N SER A 3 14.82 3.29 10.84
CA SER A 3 15.55 2.03 10.65
C SER A 3 15.86 1.70 9.19
N PHE A 4 15.22 2.38 8.24
CA PHE A 4 15.45 2.15 6.82
C PHE A 4 16.37 3.19 6.18
N GLY A 5 16.94 4.11 6.97
CA GLY A 5 17.81 5.15 6.46
C GLY A 5 17.09 6.22 5.64
N ILE A 6 15.79 6.26 5.68
CA ILE A 6 14.96 7.22 4.96
C ILE A 6 14.53 8.33 5.92
N ASN A 7 14.70 9.57 5.50
CA ASN A 7 14.27 10.71 6.30
C ASN A 7 12.79 10.98 6.07
N ALA A 8 11.94 10.13 6.63
CA ALA A 8 10.50 10.22 6.55
C ALA A 8 9.92 10.59 7.91
N GLN A 9 9.08 11.62 7.95
CA GLN A 9 8.46 12.08 9.19
C GLN A 9 7.13 11.39 9.40
N VAL A 10 7.00 10.67 10.52
CA VAL A 10 5.74 10.03 10.92
C VAL A 10 4.90 11.05 11.66
N ILE A 11 3.64 11.17 11.27
CA ILE A 11 2.68 12.09 11.87
C ILE A 11 1.53 11.28 12.45
N GLU A 12 1.24 11.46 13.73
CA GLU A 12 0.05 10.91 14.36
C GLU A 12 -1.08 11.92 14.27
N LEU A 13 -2.25 11.45 13.89
CA LEU A 13 -3.42 12.29 13.65
C LEU A 13 -4.51 11.97 14.68
N PRO A 14 -5.31 12.98 15.09
CA PRO A 14 -6.40 12.76 16.05
C PRO A 14 -7.56 11.96 15.46
N ALA A 15 -7.65 11.89 14.13
CA ALA A 15 -8.72 11.17 13.45
C ALA A 15 -8.16 9.91 12.77
N SER A 16 -9.03 8.92 12.56
CA SER A 16 -8.67 7.70 11.84
C SER A 16 -8.23 8.01 10.41
N THR A 17 -7.18 7.30 9.96
CA THR A 17 -6.72 7.35 8.57
C THR A 17 -6.84 5.97 7.92
N ARG A 18 -7.81 5.17 8.38
CA ARG A 18 -8.01 3.80 7.93
C ARG A 18 -8.35 3.70 6.44
N THR A 19 -9.05 4.69 5.91
CA THR A 19 -9.35 4.78 4.48
C THR A 19 -8.55 5.90 3.84
N ALA A 20 -8.33 5.80 2.52
CA ALA A 20 -7.59 6.82 1.79
C ALA A 20 -8.29 8.20 1.84
N PRO A 21 -9.62 8.31 1.66
CA PRO A 21 -10.30 9.59 1.81
C PRO A 21 -10.14 10.22 3.21
N GLU A 22 -10.21 9.41 4.26
CA GLU A 22 -10.00 9.90 5.63
C GLU A 22 -8.58 10.42 5.81
N ALA A 23 -7.59 9.69 5.30
CA ALA A 23 -6.19 10.09 5.38
C ALA A 23 -5.94 11.39 4.62
N ALA A 24 -6.47 11.50 3.40
CA ALA A 24 -6.30 12.69 2.57
C ALA A 24 -6.87 13.93 3.24
N LYS A 25 -8.06 13.81 3.82
CA LYS A 25 -8.70 14.90 4.54
C LYS A 25 -7.87 15.32 5.77
N ALA A 26 -7.35 14.34 6.49
CA ALA A 26 -6.60 14.59 7.73
C ALA A 26 -5.29 15.33 7.48
N VAL A 27 -4.58 15.03 6.38
CA VAL A 27 -3.30 15.68 6.06
C VAL A 27 -3.43 16.83 5.08
N GLY A 28 -4.63 17.06 4.52
CA GLY A 28 -4.87 18.16 3.60
C GLY A 28 -4.31 17.95 2.20
N CYS A 29 -4.32 16.72 1.71
CA CYS A 29 -3.86 16.41 0.35
C CYS A 29 -4.97 15.79 -0.50
N ARG A 30 -4.66 15.50 -1.74
CA ARG A 30 -5.59 14.80 -2.64
C ARG A 30 -5.56 13.29 -2.37
N VAL A 31 -6.69 12.61 -2.62
CA VAL A 31 -6.80 11.17 -2.38
C VAL A 31 -5.75 10.38 -3.16
N GLU A 32 -5.44 10.79 -4.39
CA GLU A 32 -4.42 10.13 -5.21
C GLU A 32 -3.02 10.19 -4.62
N GLN A 33 -2.76 11.11 -3.67
CA GLN A 33 -1.48 11.23 -2.99
C GLN A 33 -1.36 10.29 -1.79
N ILE A 34 -2.40 9.55 -1.48
CA ILE A 34 -2.37 8.52 -0.44
C ILE A 34 -1.96 7.21 -1.08
N ALA A 35 -0.85 6.64 -0.62
CA ALA A 35 -0.42 5.30 -1.03
C ALA A 35 -1.05 4.30 -0.07
N LYS A 36 -2.06 3.58 -0.54
CA LYS A 36 -2.70 2.54 0.26
C LYS A 36 -2.03 1.21 -0.02
N SER A 37 -1.80 0.45 1.05
CA SER A 37 -1.19 -0.88 0.98
C SER A 37 -2.28 -1.92 1.13
N LEU A 38 -2.53 -2.68 0.08
CA LEU A 38 -3.58 -3.68 0.01
C LEU A 38 -2.98 -5.08 -0.01
N VAL A 39 -3.50 -5.97 0.81
CA VAL A 39 -3.03 -7.36 0.85
C VAL A 39 -4.02 -8.23 0.09
N PHE A 40 -3.49 -9.04 -0.82
CA PHE A 40 -4.24 -10.02 -1.57
C PHE A 40 -3.77 -11.42 -1.17
N ARG A 41 -4.63 -12.40 -1.36
CA ARG A 41 -4.32 -13.80 -1.09
C ARG A 41 -4.41 -14.60 -2.36
N GLY A 42 -3.35 -15.36 -2.67
CA GLY A 42 -3.36 -16.31 -3.77
C GLY A 42 -4.30 -17.47 -3.47
N LEU A 43 -5.17 -17.80 -4.41
CA LEU A 43 -6.18 -18.84 -4.20
C LEU A 43 -5.63 -20.25 -4.30
N THR A 44 -4.49 -20.42 -4.98
CA THR A 44 -3.84 -21.74 -5.13
C THR A 44 -2.86 -22.00 -4.00
N SER A 45 -1.94 -21.06 -3.76
CA SER A 45 -0.87 -21.25 -2.78
C SER A 45 -1.23 -20.76 -1.38
N GLY A 46 -2.20 -19.86 -1.26
CA GLY A 46 -2.54 -19.22 0.01
C GLY A 46 -1.57 -18.13 0.43
N ARG A 47 -0.63 -17.74 -0.44
CA ARG A 47 0.39 -16.74 -0.08
C ARG A 47 -0.16 -15.33 -0.10
N ALA A 48 0.48 -14.45 0.67
CA ALA A 48 0.14 -13.04 0.70
C ALA A 48 0.89 -12.29 -0.40
N VAL A 49 0.21 -11.29 -0.98
CA VAL A 49 0.79 -10.37 -1.97
C VAL A 49 0.40 -8.97 -1.55
N LEU A 50 1.35 -8.04 -1.55
CA LEU A 50 1.10 -6.65 -1.21
C LEU A 50 1.08 -5.79 -2.46
N VAL A 51 0.07 -4.93 -2.58
CA VAL A 51 0.00 -3.94 -3.65
C VAL A 51 -0.09 -2.56 -3.02
N VAL A 52 0.83 -1.68 -3.38
CA VAL A 52 0.82 -0.29 -2.94
C VAL A 52 0.34 0.56 -4.11
N THR A 53 -0.80 1.21 -3.96
CA THR A 53 -1.44 1.97 -5.04
C THR A 53 -2.01 3.29 -4.51
N GLY A 54 -2.28 4.22 -5.41
CA GLY A 54 -2.88 5.50 -5.05
C GLY A 54 -4.30 5.35 -4.54
N GLY A 55 -4.68 6.22 -3.58
CA GLY A 55 -5.99 6.13 -2.93
C GLY A 55 -7.19 6.24 -3.85
N ALA A 56 -7.01 6.85 -5.02
CA ALA A 56 -8.08 6.98 -6.02
C ALA A 56 -8.15 5.80 -6.99
N ASN A 57 -7.15 4.92 -6.98
CA ASN A 57 -7.09 3.78 -7.90
C ASN A 57 -7.69 2.51 -7.29
N ARG A 58 -8.17 1.63 -8.17
CA ARG A 58 -8.56 0.27 -7.81
C ARG A 58 -7.61 -0.70 -8.48
N VAL A 59 -7.24 -1.75 -7.77
CA VAL A 59 -6.35 -2.77 -8.32
C VAL A 59 -7.11 -3.63 -9.32
N ASP A 60 -6.50 -3.81 -10.50
CA ASP A 60 -7.00 -4.74 -11.50
C ASP A 60 -6.57 -6.16 -11.08
N GLU A 61 -7.50 -6.92 -10.51
CA GLU A 61 -7.21 -8.24 -9.95
C GLU A 61 -6.83 -9.26 -11.03
N GLU A 62 -7.36 -9.12 -12.23
CA GLU A 62 -6.98 -10.01 -13.34
C GLU A 62 -5.52 -9.79 -13.72
N ARG A 63 -5.12 -8.53 -13.80
CA ARG A 63 -3.74 -8.17 -14.11
C ARG A 63 -2.80 -8.63 -12.99
N LEU A 64 -3.21 -8.46 -11.75
CA LEU A 64 -2.44 -8.93 -10.61
C LEU A 64 -2.28 -10.45 -10.64
N ALA A 65 -3.33 -11.18 -10.98
CA ALA A 65 -3.29 -12.64 -11.09
C ALA A 65 -2.24 -13.10 -12.12
N VAL A 66 -2.16 -12.40 -13.25
CA VAL A 66 -1.15 -12.70 -14.27
C VAL A 66 0.26 -12.48 -13.72
N LEU A 67 0.48 -11.38 -13.00
CA LEU A 67 1.79 -11.06 -12.43
C LEU A 67 2.20 -12.04 -11.34
N VAL A 68 1.25 -12.50 -10.54
CA VAL A 68 1.48 -13.42 -9.43
C VAL A 68 1.56 -14.88 -9.92
N GLY A 69 0.88 -15.20 -11.01
CA GLY A 69 0.85 -16.54 -11.57
C GLY A 69 -0.27 -17.42 -11.02
N GLU A 70 -1.25 -16.84 -10.33
CA GLU A 70 -2.42 -17.54 -9.81
C GLU A 70 -3.57 -16.58 -9.55
N PRO A 71 -4.82 -17.07 -9.49
CA PRO A 71 -5.95 -16.22 -9.11
C PRO A 71 -5.73 -15.63 -7.71
N VAL A 72 -6.16 -14.39 -7.52
CA VAL A 72 -6.05 -13.68 -6.24
C VAL A 72 -7.39 -13.07 -5.85
N ARG A 73 -7.53 -12.79 -4.55
CA ARG A 73 -8.65 -12.03 -4.03
C ARG A 73 -8.17 -11.16 -2.87
N PRO A 74 -8.90 -10.09 -2.54
CA PRO A 74 -8.57 -9.30 -1.35
C PRO A 74 -8.53 -10.19 -0.11
N ALA A 75 -7.52 -10.01 0.73
CA ALA A 75 -7.35 -10.81 1.93
C ALA A 75 -8.30 -10.34 3.04
N GLU A 76 -8.72 -11.28 3.87
CA GLU A 76 -9.54 -10.99 5.03
C GLU A 76 -8.70 -10.37 6.16
N PRO A 77 -9.33 -9.64 7.10
CA PRO A 77 -8.60 -8.94 8.18
C PRO A 77 -7.68 -9.83 9.00
N ASP A 78 -8.12 -11.03 9.35
CA ASP A 78 -7.30 -11.95 10.15
C ASP A 78 -6.06 -12.39 9.39
N PHE A 79 -6.22 -12.68 8.10
CA PHE A 79 -5.10 -13.05 7.23
C PHE A 79 -4.09 -11.91 7.11
N VAL A 80 -4.58 -10.67 6.94
CA VAL A 80 -3.72 -9.49 6.86
C VAL A 80 -2.88 -9.36 8.12
N ARG A 81 -3.51 -9.44 9.28
CA ARG A 81 -2.81 -9.33 10.57
C ARG A 81 -1.79 -10.46 10.76
N GLU A 82 -2.15 -11.68 10.38
CA GLU A 82 -1.29 -12.85 10.51
C GLU A 82 -0.04 -12.74 9.65
N GLN A 83 -0.20 -12.24 8.42
CA GLN A 83 0.88 -12.16 7.45
C GLN A 83 1.75 -10.91 7.61
N THR A 84 1.16 -9.79 7.98
CA THR A 84 1.86 -8.50 8.02
C THR A 84 2.20 -8.04 9.44
N GLY A 85 1.43 -8.43 10.42
CA GLY A 85 1.52 -7.91 11.78
C GLY A 85 0.74 -6.62 11.99
N PHE A 86 0.01 -6.16 10.97
CA PHE A 86 -0.72 -4.90 11.01
C PHE A 86 -2.19 -5.11 10.64
N SER A 87 -3.05 -4.20 11.12
CA SER A 87 -4.47 -4.22 10.78
C SER A 87 -4.73 -3.58 9.43
N ILE A 88 -5.81 -4.01 8.77
CA ILE A 88 -6.28 -3.37 7.53
C ILE A 88 -6.42 -1.87 7.78
N GLY A 89 -5.95 -1.07 6.82
CA GLY A 89 -5.97 0.39 6.91
C GLY A 89 -4.77 0.96 7.65
N GLY A 90 -4.00 0.12 8.36
CA GLY A 90 -2.77 0.54 9.03
C GLY A 90 -1.53 -0.15 8.46
N VAL A 91 -1.67 -0.95 7.39
CA VAL A 91 -0.54 -1.69 6.82
C VAL A 91 0.44 -0.74 6.15
N PRO A 92 1.69 -0.64 6.63
CA PRO A 92 2.70 0.16 5.96
C PRO A 92 3.24 -0.59 4.76
N PRO A 93 3.93 0.10 3.83
CA PRO A 93 4.50 -0.56 2.65
C PRO A 93 5.72 -1.44 2.97
N VAL A 94 6.15 -1.49 4.23
CA VAL A 94 7.35 -2.18 4.65
C VAL A 94 7.23 -2.53 6.15
N GLY A 95 8.11 -3.39 6.65
CA GLY A 95 8.15 -3.72 8.08
C GLY A 95 7.21 -4.83 8.50
N HIS A 96 6.84 -5.71 7.58
CA HIS A 96 5.92 -6.80 7.83
C HIS A 96 6.61 -7.97 8.55
N PHE A 97 5.82 -8.82 9.23
CA PHE A 97 6.34 -10.01 9.91
C PHE A 97 7.09 -10.95 8.97
N LYS A 98 6.59 -11.07 7.72
CA LYS A 98 7.16 -11.98 6.72
C LYS A 98 7.53 -11.18 5.50
N SER A 99 8.50 -11.67 4.76
CA SER A 99 8.82 -11.10 3.44
C SER A 99 7.64 -11.40 2.51
N ILE A 100 7.06 -10.37 1.93
CA ILE A 100 5.86 -10.47 1.10
C ILE A 100 6.18 -9.91 -0.28
N GLU A 101 5.79 -10.64 -1.33
CA GLU A 101 5.92 -10.15 -2.70
C GLU A 101 5.11 -8.86 -2.85
N THR A 102 5.76 -7.80 -3.32
CA THR A 102 5.20 -6.47 -3.36
C THR A 102 5.19 -5.89 -4.77
N PHE A 103 4.08 -5.27 -5.14
CA PHE A 103 3.94 -4.54 -6.39
C PHE A 103 3.60 -3.08 -6.07
N LEU A 104 4.21 -2.17 -6.80
CA LEU A 104 4.01 -0.73 -6.63
C LEU A 104 3.35 -0.18 -7.90
N ASP A 105 2.26 0.56 -7.71
CA ASP A 105 1.52 1.16 -8.82
C ASP A 105 2.37 2.26 -9.48
N GLU A 106 2.58 2.14 -10.79
CA GLU A 106 3.34 3.13 -11.55
C GLU A 106 2.71 4.53 -11.52
N ASP A 107 1.42 4.64 -11.25
CA ASP A 107 0.77 5.94 -11.16
C ASP A 107 1.31 6.80 -10.02
N LEU A 108 1.89 6.19 -8.99
CA LEU A 108 2.51 6.91 -7.89
C LEU A 108 3.78 7.65 -8.33
N PHE A 109 4.40 7.23 -9.41
CA PHE A 109 5.63 7.86 -9.94
C PHE A 109 5.44 9.33 -10.29
N ARG A 110 4.22 9.71 -10.68
CA ARG A 110 3.92 11.09 -11.10
C ARG A 110 3.76 12.06 -9.93
N LEU A 111 3.75 11.53 -8.70
CA LEU A 111 3.50 12.34 -7.52
C LEU A 111 4.83 12.64 -6.81
N GLU A 112 5.07 13.91 -6.50
CA GLU A 112 6.29 14.32 -5.79
C GLU A 112 6.27 13.84 -4.35
N GLU A 113 5.10 13.94 -3.71
CA GLU A 113 4.92 13.57 -2.32
C GLU A 113 3.78 12.58 -2.17
N ILE A 114 4.00 11.55 -1.38
CA ILE A 114 3.06 10.49 -1.12
C ILE A 114 2.94 10.32 0.38
N TRP A 115 1.74 10.02 0.86
CA TRP A 115 1.48 9.71 2.26
C TRP A 115 1.11 8.24 2.40
N ALA A 116 1.73 7.53 3.33
CA ALA A 116 1.49 6.10 3.54
C ALA A 116 1.24 5.81 5.02
N ALA A 117 0.56 4.69 5.29
CA ALA A 117 0.32 4.25 6.66
C ALA A 117 1.63 3.91 7.37
N ALA A 118 1.71 4.27 8.65
CA ALA A 118 2.91 4.08 9.47
C ALA A 118 2.73 3.02 10.56
N GLY A 119 1.81 2.07 10.36
CA GLY A 119 1.64 0.92 11.25
C GLY A 119 0.43 0.98 12.16
N THR A 120 -0.25 2.11 12.24
CA THR A 120 -1.49 2.26 12.99
C THR A 120 -2.52 3.03 12.16
N PRO A 121 -3.83 2.89 12.47
CA PRO A 121 -4.86 3.61 11.70
C PRO A 121 -4.83 5.14 11.84
N ASN A 122 -4.00 5.65 12.75
CA ASN A 122 -3.90 7.09 13.02
C ASN A 122 -2.55 7.69 12.63
N ALA A 123 -1.61 6.88 12.17
CA ALA A 123 -0.27 7.36 11.85
C ALA A 123 0.02 7.23 10.36
N VAL A 124 0.58 8.28 9.79
CA VAL A 124 0.99 8.33 8.39
C VAL A 124 2.38 8.94 8.29
N PHE A 125 3.07 8.68 7.19
CA PHE A 125 4.33 9.34 6.90
C PHE A 125 4.35 9.83 5.45
N LYS A 126 5.06 10.92 5.22
CA LYS A 126 5.24 11.48 3.89
C LYS A 126 6.54 10.96 3.30
N ILE A 127 6.50 10.52 2.05
CA ILE A 127 7.66 9.92 1.40
C ILE A 127 7.65 10.24 -0.10
N ARG A 128 8.83 10.29 -0.71
CA ARG A 128 8.96 10.43 -2.15
C ARG A 128 8.89 9.05 -2.79
N PHE A 129 8.40 8.97 -4.04
CA PHE A 129 8.23 7.69 -4.72
C PHE A 129 9.54 6.88 -4.80
N ALA A 130 10.65 7.53 -5.13
CA ALA A 130 11.94 6.85 -5.21
C ALA A 130 12.33 6.18 -3.89
N ASP A 131 12.08 6.86 -2.77
CA ASP A 131 12.35 6.31 -1.45
C ASP A 131 11.40 5.17 -1.11
N LEU A 132 10.13 5.29 -1.51
CA LEU A 132 9.14 4.23 -1.32
C LEU A 132 9.57 2.96 -2.05
N VAL A 133 10.00 3.07 -3.30
CA VAL A 133 10.51 1.92 -4.07
C VAL A 133 11.69 1.29 -3.35
N ALA A 134 12.61 2.10 -2.85
CA ALA A 134 13.81 1.60 -2.18
C ALA A 134 13.49 0.81 -0.92
N ILE A 135 12.56 1.29 -0.09
CA ILE A 135 12.24 0.62 1.18
C ILE A 135 11.27 -0.54 1.01
N ALA A 136 10.34 -0.47 0.07
CA ALA A 136 9.36 -1.53 -0.15
C ALA A 136 9.96 -2.74 -0.88
N GLY A 137 10.97 -2.52 -1.71
CA GLY A 137 11.65 -3.60 -2.43
C GLY A 137 10.81 -4.31 -3.48
N GLY A 138 9.73 -3.67 -3.93
CA GLY A 138 8.80 -4.28 -4.86
C GLY A 138 9.06 -3.92 -6.31
N ARG A 139 8.19 -4.45 -7.19
CA ARG A 139 8.23 -4.17 -8.62
C ARG A 139 7.23 -3.06 -8.95
N VAL A 140 7.63 -2.11 -9.76
CA VAL A 140 6.75 -1.04 -10.26
C VAL A 140 6.00 -1.57 -11.48
N VAL A 141 4.68 -1.55 -11.44
CA VAL A 141 3.84 -2.18 -12.47
C VAL A 141 2.60 -1.33 -12.75
N ALA A 142 2.01 -1.56 -13.92
CA ALA A 142 0.72 -0.98 -14.29
C ALA A 142 -0.38 -1.89 -13.71
N ILE A 143 -0.90 -1.58 -12.54
CA ILE A 143 -1.80 -2.46 -11.79
C ILE A 143 -3.19 -1.88 -11.57
N ALA A 144 -3.41 -0.59 -11.84
CA ALA A 144 -4.70 0.03 -11.61
C ALA A 144 -5.70 -0.30 -12.73
N GLU A 145 -6.97 -0.45 -12.35
CA GLU A 145 -8.04 -0.56 -13.35
C GLU A 145 -8.08 0.69 -14.20
N ARG A 146 -8.28 0.51 -15.50
CA ARG A 146 -8.42 1.61 -16.46
C ARG A 146 -9.81 1.61 -17.03
N ALA A 147 -10.33 2.81 -17.24
CA ALA A 147 -11.59 2.96 -17.94
C ALA A 147 -11.42 2.44 -19.39
N ARG A 148 -12.39 1.63 -19.84
CA ARG A 148 -12.44 1.18 -21.22
C ARG A 148 -13.06 2.30 -22.04
N GLY A 149 -12.21 3.03 -22.72
CA GLY A 149 -12.67 4.14 -23.53
C GLY A 149 -12.59 3.84 -25.00
#